data_63fba4db3036265b6c15f39fee700c1c
#
_entry.id   63fba4db3036265b6c15f39fee700c1c
#
_cell.length_a   1.000
_cell.length_b   1.000
_cell.length_c   1.000
_cell.angle_alpha   90.00
_cell.angle_beta   90.00
_cell.angle_gamma   90.00
#
_symmetry.space_group_name_H-M   'P 1'
#
loop_
_entity.id
_entity.type
_entity.pdbx_description
1 polymer ?
#
loop_
_entity_poly.entity_id
_entity_poly.type
_entity_poly.pdbx_seq_one_letter_code
_entity_poly.pdbx_strand_id
1 'polypeptide(L)'
;MTDTTDDLDLRTSRHLPATPEEVFDAYTDAEKQKAWFTILDDEPGYVDISVDLRVGGQQVAAWGPSEDVVFRETQTFVEIDRPHRLVTDSVGRTPEGEEMATRITVTFEPDGDGTLMSVHQVGFPVPEVRDFFGAEVWNGAFARIAAYLDRTGNPT
;
A
#
# COMPACT_ATOMS: atom_id res chain seq x y z
N MET A 1 -28.50 -15.42 -11.80
CA MET A 1 -27.30 -15.81 -11.06
C MET A 1 -26.41 -14.59 -10.88
N THR A 2 -26.04 -14.36 -9.70
CA THR A 2 -25.24 -13.19 -9.40
C THR A 2 -23.76 -13.50 -9.55
N ASP A 3 -23.09 -12.63 -10.26
CA ASP A 3 -21.65 -12.69 -10.31
C ASP A 3 -21.09 -12.14 -9.00
N THR A 4 -20.45 -12.98 -8.23
CA THR A 4 -19.91 -12.57 -6.93
C THR A 4 -18.52 -11.97 -7.04
N THR A 5 -17.96 -11.89 -8.23
CA THR A 5 -16.61 -11.34 -8.41
C THR A 5 -16.51 -9.92 -7.90
N ASP A 6 -17.54 -9.10 -8.15
CA ASP A 6 -17.54 -7.70 -7.71
C ASP A 6 -17.54 -7.56 -6.19
N ASP A 7 -18.08 -8.55 -5.49
CA ASP A 7 -18.11 -8.53 -4.03
C ASP A 7 -16.72 -8.75 -3.43
N LEU A 8 -15.80 -9.23 -4.24
CA LEU A 8 -14.43 -9.54 -3.80
C LEU A 8 -13.42 -8.49 -4.24
N ASP A 9 -13.89 -7.36 -4.74
CA ASP A 9 -13.01 -6.22 -4.96
C ASP A 9 -13.18 -5.18 -3.87
N LEU A 10 -12.12 -4.41 -3.68
CA LEU A 10 -12.08 -3.28 -2.76
C LEU A 10 -11.76 -2.02 -3.54
N ARG A 11 -12.50 -0.94 -3.31
CA ARG A 11 -12.17 0.39 -3.83
C ARG A 11 -12.17 1.36 -2.68
N THR A 12 -11.09 2.11 -2.55
CA THR A 12 -10.97 3.12 -1.50
C THR A 12 -10.08 4.23 -1.99
N SER A 13 -10.25 5.43 -1.44
CA SER A 13 -9.43 6.58 -1.84
C SER A 13 -9.32 7.57 -0.70
N ARG A 14 -8.30 8.43 -0.79
CA ARG A 14 -8.08 9.46 0.20
C ARG A 14 -7.33 10.63 -0.41
N HIS A 15 -7.72 11.85 -0.03
CA HIS A 15 -6.97 13.06 -0.36
C HIS A 15 -5.73 13.13 0.53
N LEU A 16 -4.58 13.40 -0.09
CA LEU A 16 -3.30 13.52 0.62
C LEU A 16 -2.70 14.89 0.32
N PRO A 17 -2.01 15.50 1.31
CA PRO A 17 -1.58 16.90 1.22
C PRO A 17 -0.23 17.06 0.53
N ALA A 18 -0.07 16.54 -0.67
CA ALA A 18 1.18 16.62 -1.43
C ALA A 18 0.89 16.42 -2.90
N THR A 19 1.87 16.72 -3.76
CA THR A 19 1.71 16.55 -5.21
C THR A 19 1.66 15.07 -5.59
N PRO A 20 1.09 14.73 -6.75
CA PRO A 20 1.12 13.32 -7.21
C PRO A 20 2.51 12.71 -7.22
N GLU A 21 3.53 13.48 -7.63
CA GLU A 21 4.92 13.00 -7.62
C GLU A 21 5.37 12.65 -6.22
N GLU A 22 5.08 13.51 -5.25
CA GLU A 22 5.49 13.29 -3.87
C GLU A 22 4.78 12.08 -3.27
N VAL A 23 3.48 11.93 -3.56
CA VAL A 23 2.71 10.82 -3.04
C VAL A 23 3.17 9.51 -3.69
N PHE A 24 3.38 9.53 -5.00
CA PHE A 24 3.88 8.36 -5.73
C PHE A 24 5.24 7.91 -5.14
N ASP A 25 6.13 8.86 -4.93
CA ASP A 25 7.47 8.54 -4.41
C ASP A 25 7.40 8.04 -2.96
N ALA A 26 6.53 8.62 -2.14
CA ALA A 26 6.34 8.12 -0.77
C ALA A 26 5.84 6.68 -0.76
N TYR A 27 5.00 6.33 -1.72
CA TYR A 27 4.40 5.00 -1.79
C TYR A 27 5.35 3.96 -2.39
N THR A 28 6.33 4.37 -3.21
CA THR A 28 7.18 3.42 -3.95
C THR A 28 8.64 3.39 -3.53
N ASP A 29 9.15 4.41 -2.87
CA ASP A 29 10.54 4.44 -2.44
C ASP A 29 10.73 3.66 -1.13
N ALA A 30 11.71 2.75 -1.08
CA ALA A 30 11.89 1.86 0.06
C ALA A 30 12.18 2.63 1.34
N GLU A 31 13.04 3.66 1.29
CA GLU A 31 13.39 4.42 2.49
C GLU A 31 12.22 5.24 3.00
N LYS A 32 11.42 5.81 2.08
CA LYS A 32 10.24 6.55 2.47
C LYS A 32 9.18 5.62 3.07
N GLN A 33 9.00 4.44 2.48
CA GLN A 33 8.07 3.45 3.03
C GLN A 33 8.46 3.03 4.44
N LYS A 34 9.75 2.78 4.68
CA LYS A 34 10.20 2.44 6.04
C LYS A 34 9.91 3.57 7.01
N ALA A 35 10.03 4.81 6.56
CA ALA A 35 9.76 5.96 7.42
C ALA A 35 8.29 6.08 7.80
N TRP A 36 7.36 5.91 6.83
CA TRP A 36 5.95 6.07 7.17
C TRP A 36 5.32 4.79 7.73
N PHE A 37 5.88 3.62 7.44
CA PHE A 37 5.27 2.34 7.81
C PHE A 37 5.03 2.24 9.32
N THR A 38 5.91 2.81 10.12
CA THR A 38 5.81 2.75 11.59
C THR A 38 5.63 4.12 12.24
N ILE A 39 5.32 5.15 11.44
CA ILE A 39 5.32 6.53 11.90
C ILE A 39 4.32 6.82 13.02
N LEU A 40 3.25 6.03 13.11
CA LEU A 40 2.23 6.16 14.13
C LEU A 40 2.37 5.13 15.25
N ASP A 41 3.40 4.31 15.22
CA ASP A 41 3.57 3.22 16.17
C ASP A 41 4.50 3.64 17.30
N ASP A 42 4.11 3.33 18.53
CA ASP A 42 4.97 3.55 19.70
C ASP A 42 6.10 2.53 19.73
N GLU A 43 5.80 1.29 19.32
CA GLU A 43 6.77 0.20 19.29
C GLU A 43 6.72 -0.43 17.89
N PRO A 44 7.57 0.04 16.99
CA PRO A 44 7.47 -0.36 15.57
C PRO A 44 7.76 -1.84 15.29
N GLY A 45 8.49 -2.52 16.15
CA GLY A 45 8.82 -3.92 15.89
C GLY A 45 9.81 -4.07 14.73
N TYR A 46 9.63 -5.12 13.94
CA TYR A 46 10.51 -5.43 12.82
C TYR A 46 9.88 -4.93 11.51
N VAL A 47 10.67 -4.25 10.68
CA VAL A 47 10.27 -3.80 9.35
C VAL A 47 11.45 -3.92 8.41
N ASP A 48 11.26 -4.57 7.27
CA ASP A 48 12.27 -4.62 6.21
C ASP A 48 11.56 -4.48 4.88
N ILE A 49 12.01 -3.56 4.04
CA ILE A 49 11.38 -3.27 2.75
C ILE A 49 12.47 -3.09 1.69
N SER A 50 12.33 -3.78 0.58
CA SER A 50 13.20 -3.59 -0.58
C SER A 50 12.33 -3.37 -1.82
N VAL A 51 12.81 -2.54 -2.74
CA VAL A 51 12.06 -2.18 -3.95
C VAL A 51 13.00 -2.18 -5.15
N ASP A 52 12.58 -2.89 -6.20
CA ASP A 52 13.20 -2.81 -7.53
C ASP A 52 12.13 -2.22 -8.45
N LEU A 53 12.10 -0.91 -8.58
CA LEU A 53 11.01 -0.18 -9.23
C LEU A 53 11.17 -0.20 -10.75
N ARG A 54 10.75 -1.30 -11.35
CA ARG A 54 10.67 -1.47 -12.80
C ARG A 54 9.65 -2.54 -13.09
N VAL A 55 9.09 -2.53 -14.29
CA VAL A 55 8.14 -3.57 -14.70
C VAL A 55 8.85 -4.92 -14.64
N GLY A 56 8.25 -5.89 -13.98
CA GLY A 56 8.85 -7.20 -13.71
C GLY A 56 9.71 -7.25 -12.46
N GLY A 57 10.08 -6.09 -11.90
CA GLY A 57 10.76 -6.03 -10.61
C GLY A 57 9.81 -6.26 -9.47
N GLN A 58 10.33 -6.35 -8.26
CA GLN A 58 9.52 -6.68 -7.10
C GLN A 58 9.77 -5.75 -5.93
N GLN A 59 8.72 -5.53 -5.15
CA GLN A 59 8.79 -4.92 -3.86
C GLN A 59 8.53 -6.02 -2.83
N VAL A 60 9.40 -6.17 -1.84
CA VAL A 60 9.22 -7.15 -0.77
C VAL A 60 9.21 -6.42 0.55
N ALA A 61 8.14 -6.59 1.31
CA ALA A 61 8.01 -6.01 2.63
C ALA A 61 7.81 -7.13 3.66
N ALA A 62 8.50 -7.04 4.77
CA ALA A 62 8.32 -7.96 5.90
C ALA A 62 8.17 -7.11 7.15
N TRP A 63 7.18 -7.43 7.98
CA TRP A 63 6.94 -6.67 9.19
C TRP A 63 6.26 -7.54 10.24
N GLY A 64 6.45 -7.20 11.50
CA GLY A 64 5.84 -7.93 12.59
C GLY A 64 6.45 -7.55 13.93
N PRO A 65 6.03 -8.23 14.99
CA PRO A 65 6.54 -7.93 16.33
C PRO A 65 8.02 -8.24 16.48
N SER A 66 8.54 -9.18 15.70
CA SER A 66 9.97 -9.53 15.73
C SER A 66 10.37 -10.12 14.38
N GLU A 67 11.66 -10.27 14.17
CA GLU A 67 12.20 -10.87 12.95
C GLU A 67 11.70 -12.30 12.74
N ASP A 68 11.36 -12.99 13.81
CA ASP A 68 10.91 -14.38 13.75
C ASP A 68 9.41 -14.53 13.50
N VAL A 69 8.65 -13.45 13.67
CA VAL A 69 7.19 -13.48 13.52
C VAL A 69 6.80 -12.36 12.57
N VAL A 70 6.78 -12.66 11.28
CA VAL A 70 6.56 -11.61 10.27
C VAL A 70 5.43 -11.97 9.31
N PHE A 71 4.73 -10.93 8.90
CA PHE A 71 3.95 -10.93 7.67
C PHE A 71 4.90 -10.56 6.54
N ARG A 72 4.66 -11.08 5.35
CA ARG A 72 5.49 -10.76 4.19
C ARG A 72 4.58 -10.51 2.99
N GLU A 73 4.88 -9.48 2.26
CA GLU A 73 4.17 -9.19 1.02
C GLU A 73 5.18 -9.00 -0.11
N THR A 74 4.96 -9.71 -1.21
CA THR A 74 5.74 -9.55 -2.43
C THR A 74 4.82 -9.01 -3.50
N GLN A 75 5.17 -7.84 -4.04
CA GLN A 75 4.43 -7.23 -5.14
C GLN A 75 5.31 -7.20 -6.37
N THR A 76 4.81 -7.76 -7.48
CA THR A 76 5.51 -7.70 -8.76
C THR A 76 4.90 -6.56 -9.57
N PHE A 77 5.73 -5.66 -10.06
CA PHE A 77 5.26 -4.50 -10.82
C PHE A 77 4.80 -4.92 -12.21
N VAL A 78 3.55 -4.65 -12.52
CA VAL A 78 2.94 -4.95 -13.83
C VAL A 78 2.93 -3.71 -14.70
N GLU A 79 2.62 -2.56 -14.12
CA GLU A 79 2.60 -1.29 -14.84
C GLU A 79 3.11 -0.20 -13.91
N ILE A 80 3.98 0.65 -14.43
CA ILE A 80 4.49 1.82 -13.71
C ILE A 80 4.35 3.02 -14.64
N ASP A 81 3.44 3.92 -14.31
CA ASP A 81 3.23 5.17 -15.04
C ASP A 81 3.32 6.32 -14.04
N ARG A 82 4.54 6.70 -13.71
CA ARG A 82 4.80 7.71 -12.70
C ARG A 82 4.41 9.10 -13.21
N PRO A 83 3.69 9.91 -12.46
CA PRO A 83 3.18 9.69 -11.10
C PRO A 83 1.70 9.33 -11.08
N HIS A 84 1.17 8.74 -12.15
CA HIS A 84 -0.28 8.61 -12.34
C HIS A 84 -0.84 7.26 -11.91
N ARG A 85 -0.10 6.18 -12.12
CA ARG A 85 -0.68 4.85 -11.99
C ARG A 85 0.37 3.79 -11.69
N LEU A 86 0.02 2.86 -10.82
CA LEU A 86 0.87 1.73 -10.46
C LEU A 86 0.01 0.49 -10.37
N VAL A 87 0.39 -0.60 -11.04
CA VAL A 87 -0.31 -1.87 -10.95
C VAL A 87 0.66 -2.94 -10.49
N THR A 88 0.29 -3.69 -9.47
CA THR A 88 1.11 -4.77 -8.95
C THR A 88 0.29 -6.04 -8.77
N ASP A 89 0.95 -7.19 -8.91
CA ASP A 89 0.42 -8.47 -8.45
C ASP A 89 1.04 -8.77 -7.10
N SER A 90 0.20 -8.93 -6.08
CA SER A 90 0.62 -9.05 -4.71
C SER A 90 0.37 -10.45 -4.17
N VAL A 91 1.35 -10.99 -3.46
CA VAL A 91 1.18 -12.23 -2.69
C VAL A 91 1.54 -11.88 -1.25
N GLY A 92 0.56 -11.96 -0.36
CA GLY A 92 0.76 -11.75 1.06
C GLY A 92 0.86 -13.09 1.77
N ARG A 93 1.70 -13.16 2.80
CA ARG A 93 1.89 -14.37 3.59
C ARG A 93 1.85 -14.02 5.07
N THR A 94 1.07 -14.78 5.85
CA THR A 94 1.00 -14.61 7.31
C THR A 94 2.16 -15.34 7.98
N PRO A 95 2.43 -15.05 9.27
CA PRO A 95 3.44 -15.81 10.01
C PRO A 95 3.17 -17.33 10.04
N GLU A 96 1.90 -17.72 9.91
CA GLU A 96 1.51 -19.13 9.88
C GLU A 96 1.66 -19.77 8.51
N GLY A 97 2.01 -18.97 7.49
CA GLY A 97 2.24 -19.49 6.15
C GLY A 97 1.04 -19.43 5.22
N GLU A 98 -0.07 -18.83 5.65
CA GLU A 98 -1.24 -18.64 4.77
C GLU A 98 -0.94 -17.57 3.73
N GLU A 99 -1.37 -17.80 2.50
CA GLU A 99 -1.09 -16.89 1.39
C GLU A 99 -2.36 -16.34 0.78
N MET A 100 -2.26 -15.10 0.26
CA MET A 100 -3.35 -14.46 -0.44
C MET A 100 -2.78 -13.71 -1.65
N ALA A 101 -3.31 -13.99 -2.84
CA ALA A 101 -2.87 -13.33 -4.07
C ALA A 101 -3.95 -12.36 -4.52
N THR A 102 -3.56 -11.12 -4.77
CA THR A 102 -4.46 -10.06 -5.24
C THR A 102 -3.76 -9.22 -6.29
N ARG A 103 -4.53 -8.45 -7.06
CA ARG A 103 -3.98 -7.41 -7.94
C ARG A 103 -4.36 -6.06 -7.38
N ILE A 104 -3.39 -5.15 -7.29
CA ILE A 104 -3.58 -3.83 -6.73
C ILE A 104 -3.31 -2.80 -7.81
N THR A 105 -4.29 -1.92 -8.04
CA THR A 105 -4.13 -0.77 -8.92
C THR A 105 -4.24 0.48 -8.08
N VAL A 106 -3.23 1.35 -8.15
CA VAL A 106 -3.23 2.61 -7.42
C VAL A 106 -3.11 3.74 -8.43
N THR A 107 -3.96 4.75 -8.28
CA THR A 107 -3.89 5.95 -9.11
C THR A 107 -3.67 7.16 -8.24
N PHE A 108 -3.01 8.17 -8.80
CA PHE A 108 -2.62 9.39 -8.09
C PHE A 108 -3.04 10.56 -8.98
N GLU A 109 -4.11 11.24 -8.60
CA GLU A 109 -4.67 12.32 -9.43
C GLU A 109 -4.60 13.64 -8.68
N PRO A 110 -4.31 14.75 -9.39
CA PRO A 110 -4.36 16.05 -8.72
C PRO A 110 -5.75 16.27 -8.13
N ASP A 111 -5.79 16.78 -6.91
CA ASP A 111 -7.04 17.02 -6.21
C ASP A 111 -6.90 18.28 -5.37
N GLY A 112 -7.35 19.41 -5.92
CA GLY A 112 -7.11 20.71 -5.32
C GLY A 112 -5.61 20.98 -5.24
N ASP A 113 -5.13 21.27 -4.05
CA ASP A 113 -3.70 21.51 -3.82
C ASP A 113 -2.98 20.22 -3.32
N GLY A 114 -3.61 19.08 -3.49
CA GLY A 114 -3.03 17.81 -3.09
C GLY A 114 -3.28 16.73 -4.14
N THR A 115 -3.41 15.51 -3.69
CA THR A 115 -3.57 14.33 -4.54
C THR A 115 -4.67 13.43 -4.02
N LEU A 116 -5.51 12.94 -4.91
CA LEU A 116 -6.43 11.86 -4.58
C LEU A 116 -5.72 10.54 -4.92
N MET A 117 -5.38 9.78 -3.89
CA MET A 117 -4.82 8.45 -4.05
C MET A 117 -5.96 7.44 -3.99
N SER A 118 -6.16 6.68 -5.05
CA SER A 118 -7.24 5.71 -5.15
C SER A 118 -6.69 4.31 -5.32
N VAL A 119 -7.28 3.35 -4.64
CA VAL A 119 -6.85 1.96 -4.66
C VAL A 119 -8.00 1.08 -5.12
N HIS A 120 -7.70 0.19 -6.05
CA HIS A 120 -8.61 -0.88 -6.47
C HIS A 120 -7.86 -2.20 -6.31
N GLN A 121 -8.30 -3.05 -5.40
CA GLN A 121 -7.64 -4.32 -5.12
C GLN A 121 -8.65 -5.44 -5.35
N VAL A 122 -8.26 -6.45 -6.13
CA VAL A 122 -9.16 -7.55 -6.53
C VAL A 122 -8.52 -8.89 -6.18
N GLY A 123 -9.37 -9.89 -5.94
CA GLY A 123 -8.94 -11.25 -5.69
C GLY A 123 -9.03 -11.69 -4.24
N PHE A 124 -9.76 -10.96 -3.41
CA PHE A 124 -9.93 -11.37 -2.01
C PHE A 124 -10.67 -12.71 -1.92
N PRO A 125 -10.28 -13.57 -0.98
CA PRO A 125 -10.89 -14.88 -0.88
C PRO A 125 -12.30 -14.86 -0.29
N VAL A 126 -12.59 -13.93 0.59
CA VAL A 126 -13.90 -13.80 1.25
C VAL A 126 -14.17 -12.33 1.56
N PRO A 127 -15.45 -11.93 1.67
CA PRO A 127 -15.80 -10.53 1.95
C PRO A 127 -15.24 -9.98 3.26
N GLU A 128 -15.10 -10.82 4.27
CA GLU A 128 -14.57 -10.38 5.56
C GLU A 128 -13.13 -9.91 5.46
N VAL A 129 -12.31 -10.58 4.66
CA VAL A 129 -10.93 -10.18 4.44
C VAL A 129 -10.89 -8.88 3.63
N ARG A 130 -11.72 -8.76 2.60
CA ARG A 130 -11.84 -7.52 1.83
C ARG A 130 -12.19 -6.34 2.74
N ASP A 131 -13.17 -6.51 3.61
CA ASP A 131 -13.63 -5.45 4.49
C ASP A 131 -12.55 -5.06 5.50
N PHE A 132 -11.81 -6.03 6.01
CA PHE A 132 -10.69 -5.77 6.90
C PHE A 132 -9.62 -4.94 6.19
N PHE A 133 -9.29 -5.28 4.95
CA PHE A 133 -8.28 -4.52 4.20
C PHE A 133 -8.72 -3.08 3.98
N GLY A 134 -10.01 -2.85 3.68
CA GLY A 134 -10.50 -1.49 3.51
C GLY A 134 -10.48 -0.69 4.79
N ALA A 135 -10.99 -1.26 5.88
CA ALA A 135 -11.14 -0.55 7.14
C ALA A 135 -9.82 -0.37 7.88
N GLU A 136 -8.94 -1.38 7.85
CA GLU A 136 -7.74 -1.39 8.67
C GLU A 136 -6.47 -1.19 7.86
N VAL A 137 -6.27 -1.97 6.80
CA VAL A 137 -5.00 -1.96 6.09
C VAL A 137 -4.84 -0.67 5.29
N TRP A 138 -5.80 -0.37 4.40
CA TRP A 138 -5.66 0.82 3.56
C TRP A 138 -5.92 2.12 4.31
N ASN A 139 -6.91 2.16 5.20
CA ASN A 139 -7.11 3.36 6.02
C ASN A 139 -5.89 3.62 6.90
N GLY A 140 -5.29 2.58 7.45
CA GLY A 140 -4.06 2.71 8.22
C GLY A 140 -2.89 3.20 7.37
N ALA A 141 -2.75 2.67 6.16
CA ALA A 141 -1.68 3.11 5.25
C ALA A 141 -1.86 4.58 4.86
N PHE A 142 -3.09 4.99 4.50
CA PHE A 142 -3.38 6.38 4.18
C PHE A 142 -3.03 7.32 5.34
N ALA A 143 -3.40 6.94 6.56
CA ALA A 143 -3.11 7.75 7.74
C ALA A 143 -1.62 7.90 7.96
N ARG A 144 -0.86 6.83 7.77
CA ARG A 144 0.59 6.87 7.95
C ARG A 144 1.28 7.69 6.86
N ILE A 145 0.86 7.52 5.62
CA ILE A 145 1.39 8.32 4.50
C ILE A 145 1.07 9.79 4.72
N ALA A 146 -0.16 10.10 5.13
CA ALA A 146 -0.56 11.49 5.40
C ALA A 146 0.31 12.10 6.51
N ALA A 147 0.56 11.36 7.57
CA ALA A 147 1.41 11.83 8.66
C ALA A 147 2.85 12.08 8.20
N TYR A 148 3.36 11.19 7.36
CA TYR A 148 4.71 11.34 6.81
C TYR A 148 4.80 12.58 5.91
N LEU A 149 3.82 12.75 5.02
CA LEU A 149 3.81 13.89 4.09
C LEU A 149 3.65 15.21 4.84
N ASP A 150 2.87 15.21 5.90
CA ASP A 150 2.68 16.40 6.73
C ASP A 150 3.98 16.84 7.37
N ARG A 151 4.81 15.88 7.81
CA ARG A 151 6.10 16.20 8.44
C ARG A 151 7.14 16.63 7.42
N THR A 152 7.16 16.04 6.23
CA THR A 152 8.23 16.25 5.27
C THR A 152 7.86 17.23 4.17
N GLY A 153 6.56 17.39 3.88
CA GLY A 153 6.09 18.27 2.82
C GLY A 153 5.83 19.69 3.25
N ASN A 154 6.05 20.02 4.52
CA ASN A 154 5.82 21.36 5.03
C ASN A 154 7.14 22.02 5.38
N PRO A 155 7.63 22.90 4.54
CA PRO A 155 8.96 23.46 4.72
C PRO A 155 9.05 24.56 5.77
N THR A 156 7.97 25.05 6.25
CA THR A 156 8.07 26.18 7.19
C THR A 156 8.24 25.75 8.59
#